data_6e9c40b29b3bd32ff8a8ddcbb3313a61
#
_entry.id   6e9c40b29b3bd32ff8a8ddcbb3313a61
#
_cell.length_a   1.000
_cell.length_b   1.000
_cell.length_c   1.000
_cell.angle_alpha   90.00
_cell.angle_beta   90.00
_cell.angle_gamma   90.00
#
_symmetry.space_group_name_H-M   'P 1'
#
loop_
_entity.id
_entity.type
_entity.pdbx_description
1 polymer ?
#
loop_
_entity_poly.entity_id
_entity_poly.type
_entity_poly.pdbx_seq_one_letter_code
_entity_poly.pdbx_strand_id
1 'polypeptide(L)'
;MKRTQQTLSEILSSLQPLQVDWQDDVALRVIDYLKTIPQKKKYGRPDIKRILNHNFDDALLIFRLFLGLSKDQFIPMLNSELGGGGSGIKRYXXDQDAYIQAXVSLEVPQAMAACINRVPHWSDILVERLRSGRGSAISGMKRGRTVEDFVEAIVKRIFTSYDVRCDFSGISGKKAKCDFAIPSRDLPKIIIESKGYAATGSKMTDIMGDLEKIMTAKRHDTTLLLFTDGLSWNQRQSDLAKIIKFQNEGYIERIYTLKMAEQLEEDLKSLKAELGLE
;
A
#
# COMPACT_ATOMS: atom_id res chain seq x y z
N MET A 1 7.34 6.61 -30.34
CA MET A 1 8.17 6.87 -29.13
C MET A 1 9.63 6.75 -29.47
N LYS A 2 10.47 7.73 -29.07
CA LYS A 2 11.91 7.70 -29.35
C LYS A 2 12.63 6.78 -28.35
N ARG A 3 13.31 5.78 -28.86
CA ARG A 3 14.13 4.86 -28.04
C ARG A 3 15.41 5.55 -27.60
N THR A 4 15.71 5.48 -26.32
CA THR A 4 16.93 6.04 -25.72
C THR A 4 17.45 5.08 -24.67
N GLN A 5 18.76 4.94 -24.59
CA GLN A 5 19.38 4.20 -23.50
C GLN A 5 19.34 5.04 -22.23
N GLN A 6 19.11 4.39 -21.11
CA GLN A 6 19.05 5.04 -19.80
C GLN A 6 20.25 4.61 -18.96
N THR A 7 20.69 5.46 -18.05
CA THR A 7 21.82 5.19 -17.17
C THR A 7 21.33 5.06 -15.71
N LEU A 8 22.12 4.35 -14.92
CA LEU A 8 21.86 4.22 -13.49
C LEU A 8 21.80 5.59 -12.81
N SER A 9 22.72 6.48 -13.17
CA SER A 9 22.79 7.85 -12.59
C SER A 9 21.51 8.64 -12.89
N GLU A 10 21.00 8.56 -14.13
CA GLU A 10 19.74 9.25 -14.50
C GLU A 10 18.57 8.76 -13.66
N ILE A 11 18.41 7.45 -13.57
CA ILE A 11 17.28 6.89 -12.79
C ILE A 11 17.43 7.26 -11.30
N LEU A 12 18.62 7.07 -10.71
CA LEU A 12 18.85 7.40 -9.30
C LEU A 12 18.58 8.88 -8.99
N SER A 13 18.98 9.80 -9.88
CA SER A 13 18.77 11.24 -9.68
C SER A 13 17.29 11.65 -9.81
N SER A 14 16.48 10.82 -10.46
CA SER A 14 15.05 11.08 -10.63
C SER A 14 14.17 10.49 -9.52
N LEU A 15 14.73 9.63 -8.65
CA LEU A 15 13.96 9.02 -7.56
C LEU A 15 13.51 10.05 -6.53
N GLN A 16 12.33 9.81 -5.94
CA GLN A 16 11.81 10.62 -4.84
C GLN A 16 11.23 9.73 -3.73
N PRO A 17 11.12 10.28 -2.51
CA PRO A 17 10.46 9.57 -1.44
C PRO A 17 8.97 9.41 -1.77
N LEU A 18 8.46 8.18 -1.62
CA LEU A 18 7.03 7.92 -1.79
C LEU A 18 6.29 8.44 -0.56
N GLN A 19 5.48 9.46 -0.74
CA GLN A 19 4.61 10.00 0.30
C GLN A 19 3.32 9.19 0.32
N VAL A 20 2.93 8.74 1.50
CA VAL A 20 1.65 8.07 1.72
C VAL A 20 0.80 8.97 2.60
N ASP A 21 -0.35 9.34 2.11
CA ASP A 21 -1.34 9.96 2.97
C ASP A 21 -1.88 8.85 3.88
N TRP A 22 -1.46 8.89 5.14
CA TRP A 22 -1.89 7.92 6.14
C TRP A 22 -3.30 8.20 6.67
N GLN A 23 -3.85 9.39 6.36
CA GLN A 23 -5.17 9.82 6.81
C GLN A 23 -6.25 9.38 5.82
N ASP A 24 -6.50 8.08 5.75
CA ASP A 24 -7.64 7.56 5.01
C ASP A 24 -8.96 7.85 5.79
N ASP A 25 -10.09 7.54 5.20
CA ASP A 25 -11.41 7.80 5.79
C ASP A 25 -11.56 7.18 7.19
N VAL A 26 -10.95 6.02 7.43
CA VAL A 26 -10.98 5.38 8.76
C VAL A 26 -10.17 6.21 9.77
N ALA A 27 -8.95 6.63 9.36
CA ALA A 27 -8.10 7.46 10.23
C ALA A 27 -8.78 8.77 10.58
N LEU A 28 -9.39 9.43 9.60
CA LEU A 28 -10.11 10.70 9.82
C LEU A 28 -11.26 10.52 10.81
N ARG A 29 -12.13 9.51 10.60
CA ARG A 29 -13.25 9.24 11.52
C ARG A 29 -12.75 8.95 12.95
N VAL A 30 -11.71 8.13 13.07
CA VAL A 30 -11.14 7.77 14.38
C VAL A 30 -10.54 9.01 15.07
N ILE A 31 -9.75 9.82 14.34
CA ILE A 31 -9.17 11.06 14.88
C ILE A 31 -10.28 11.98 15.42
N ASP A 32 -11.32 12.19 14.62
CA ASP A 32 -12.42 13.09 15.03
C ASP A 32 -13.16 12.53 16.25
N TYR A 33 -13.42 11.22 16.28
CA TYR A 33 -14.06 10.62 17.44
C TYR A 33 -13.17 10.70 18.69
N LEU A 34 -11.87 10.44 18.57
CA LEU A 34 -10.95 10.54 19.72
C LEU A 34 -11.00 11.94 20.38
N LYS A 35 -11.16 13.00 19.59
CA LYS A 35 -11.29 14.39 20.11
C LYS A 35 -12.57 14.59 20.93
N THR A 36 -13.59 13.74 20.75
CA THR A 36 -14.86 13.84 21.50
C THR A 36 -14.84 13.10 22.84
N ILE A 37 -13.83 12.25 23.08
CA ILE A 37 -13.74 11.48 24.33
C ILE A 37 -13.43 12.43 25.50
N PRO A 38 -14.34 12.55 26.49
CA PRO A 38 -14.11 13.49 27.59
C PRO A 38 -12.96 13.04 28.48
N GLN A 39 -12.15 13.97 28.94
CA GLN A 39 -11.09 13.69 29.89
C GLN A 39 -11.68 13.40 31.28
N LYS A 40 -11.38 12.22 31.81
CA LYS A 40 -11.83 11.77 33.15
C LYS A 40 -10.68 11.07 33.86
N LYS A 41 -10.69 11.11 35.18
CA LYS A 41 -9.70 10.35 35.97
C LYS A 41 -9.86 8.83 35.83
N LYS A 42 -11.10 8.36 35.63
CA LYS A 42 -11.42 6.92 35.50
C LYS A 42 -12.40 6.68 34.36
N TYR A 43 -12.24 5.57 33.70
CA TYR A 43 -13.16 5.07 32.65
C TYR A 43 -13.71 3.71 33.07
N GLY A 44 -14.81 3.27 32.46
CA GLY A 44 -15.45 2.03 32.83
C GLY A 44 -16.39 1.52 31.74
N ARG A 45 -17.25 0.58 32.11
CA ARG A 45 -18.22 -0.07 31.20
C ARG A 45 -19.04 0.92 30.36
N PRO A 46 -19.56 2.05 30.93
CA PRO A 46 -20.32 3.00 30.10
C PRO A 46 -19.48 3.65 29.00
N ASP A 47 -18.19 3.88 29.23
CA ASP A 47 -17.31 4.48 28.23
C ASP A 47 -17.02 3.48 27.10
N ILE A 48 -16.74 2.22 27.45
CA ILE A 48 -16.56 1.13 26.48
C ILE A 48 -17.84 1.01 25.60
N LYS A 49 -19.02 0.95 26.24
CA LYS A 49 -20.30 0.85 25.54
C LYS A 49 -20.51 2.02 24.57
N ARG A 50 -20.20 3.24 25.01
CA ARG A 50 -20.34 4.43 24.16
C ARG A 50 -19.46 4.34 22.89
N ILE A 51 -18.20 3.88 23.03
CA ILE A 51 -17.29 3.74 21.89
C ILE A 51 -17.81 2.66 20.94
N LEU A 52 -18.21 1.49 21.45
CA LEU A 52 -18.76 0.38 20.64
C LEU A 52 -20.02 0.80 19.87
N ASN A 53 -20.90 1.56 20.53
CA ASN A 53 -22.17 1.99 19.92
C ASN A 53 -21.99 3.11 18.90
N HIS A 54 -20.87 3.84 18.92
CA HIS A 54 -20.59 4.87 17.92
C HIS A 54 -20.29 4.23 16.56
N ASN A 55 -19.32 3.32 16.53
CA ASN A 55 -18.98 2.53 15.35
C ASN A 55 -18.17 1.31 15.80
N PHE A 56 -18.68 0.12 15.55
CA PHE A 56 -18.08 -1.11 16.06
C PHE A 56 -16.66 -1.35 15.57
N ASP A 57 -16.42 -1.20 14.24
CA ASP A 57 -15.11 -1.48 13.66
C ASP A 57 -14.08 -0.43 14.11
N ASP A 58 -14.47 0.84 14.15
CA ASP A 58 -13.62 1.91 14.65
C ASP A 58 -13.35 1.73 16.15
N ALA A 59 -14.31 1.19 16.92
CA ALA A 59 -14.13 0.91 18.36
C ALA A 59 -13.00 -0.11 18.60
N LEU A 60 -12.97 -1.19 17.81
CA LEU A 60 -11.89 -2.18 17.93
C LEU A 60 -10.52 -1.58 17.62
N LEU A 61 -10.47 -0.68 16.63
CA LEU A 61 -9.26 0.07 16.34
C LEU A 61 -8.87 0.98 17.51
N ILE A 62 -9.82 1.73 18.07
CA ILE A 62 -9.60 2.65 19.20
C ILE A 62 -9.09 1.89 20.43
N PHE A 63 -9.69 0.74 20.76
CA PHE A 63 -9.27 -0.05 21.93
C PHE A 63 -7.82 -0.53 21.78
N ARG A 64 -7.47 -1.06 20.60
CA ARG A 64 -6.07 -1.51 20.39
C ARG A 64 -5.07 -0.34 20.35
N LEU A 65 -5.49 0.86 19.94
CA LEU A 65 -4.64 2.06 20.03
C LEU A 65 -4.35 2.40 21.50
N PHE A 66 -5.36 2.40 22.37
CA PHE A 66 -5.16 2.62 23.81
C PHE A 66 -4.23 1.57 24.43
N LEU A 67 -4.40 0.31 24.02
CA LEU A 67 -3.60 -0.82 24.53
C LEU A 67 -2.21 -0.89 23.90
N GLY A 68 -1.94 -0.16 22.82
CA GLY A 68 -0.68 -0.22 22.09
C GLY A 68 -0.47 -1.55 21.35
N LEU A 69 -1.57 -2.21 20.91
CA LEU A 69 -1.53 -3.53 20.29
C LEU A 69 -1.81 -3.48 18.80
N SER A 70 -1.18 -4.38 18.05
CA SER A 70 -1.53 -4.63 16.66
C SER A 70 -2.87 -5.38 16.57
N LYS A 71 -3.47 -5.42 15.38
CA LYS A 71 -4.69 -6.20 15.15
C LYS A 71 -4.47 -7.69 15.44
N ASP A 72 -3.30 -8.20 15.02
CA ASP A 72 -2.96 -9.63 15.15
C ASP A 72 -2.70 -10.04 16.61
N GLN A 73 -2.41 -9.09 17.49
CA GLN A 73 -2.31 -9.32 18.93
C GLN A 73 -3.68 -9.19 19.61
N PHE A 74 -4.39 -8.10 19.31
CA PHE A 74 -5.62 -7.74 20.01
C PHE A 74 -6.78 -8.71 19.73
N ILE A 75 -7.01 -9.08 18.46
CA ILE A 75 -8.17 -9.90 18.09
C ILE A 75 -8.12 -11.30 18.75
N PRO A 76 -6.98 -12.02 18.75
CA PRO A 76 -6.93 -13.29 19.49
C PRO A 76 -7.15 -13.13 20.99
N MET A 77 -6.60 -12.08 21.62
CA MET A 77 -6.83 -11.82 23.05
C MET A 77 -8.31 -11.59 23.35
N LEU A 78 -8.96 -10.74 22.54
CA LEU A 78 -10.40 -10.47 22.69
C LEU A 78 -11.23 -11.73 22.49
N ASN A 79 -10.89 -12.52 21.46
CA ASN A 79 -11.61 -13.77 21.18
C ASN A 79 -11.44 -14.77 22.34
N SER A 80 -10.28 -14.83 22.96
CA SER A 80 -10.04 -15.68 24.16
C SER A 80 -10.89 -15.23 25.34
N GLU A 81 -10.95 -13.90 25.60
CA GLU A 81 -11.79 -13.35 26.68
C GLU A 81 -13.27 -13.62 26.47
N LEU A 82 -13.73 -13.72 25.21
CA LEU A 82 -15.10 -14.03 24.85
C LEU A 82 -15.42 -15.53 24.87
N GLY A 83 -14.45 -16.38 25.24
CA GLY A 83 -14.64 -17.84 25.26
C GLY A 83 -14.63 -18.47 23.87
N GLY A 84 -14.03 -17.80 22.89
CA GLY A 84 -13.98 -18.28 21.51
C GLY A 84 -15.22 -17.94 20.69
N GLY A 85 -15.29 -18.48 19.47
CA GLY A 85 -16.44 -18.29 18.58
C GLY A 85 -16.42 -16.99 17.78
N GLY A 86 -15.29 -16.24 17.84
CA GLY A 86 -15.12 -15.00 17.10
C GLY A 86 -15.44 -13.75 17.89
N SER A 87 -14.95 -12.61 17.39
CA SER A 87 -15.06 -11.30 18.07
C SER A 87 -15.68 -10.21 17.17
N GLY A 88 -16.44 -10.61 16.17
CA GLY A 88 -17.08 -9.66 15.25
C GLY A 88 -18.38 -9.07 15.79
N ILE A 89 -18.97 -8.16 15.01
CA ILE A 89 -20.19 -7.44 15.38
C ILE A 89 -21.35 -8.37 15.75
N LYS A 90 -21.46 -9.54 15.15
CA LYS A 90 -22.49 -10.52 15.48
C LYS A 90 -22.37 -11.00 16.92
N ARG A 91 -21.14 -11.19 17.42
CA ARG A 91 -20.88 -11.54 18.81
C ARG A 91 -21.26 -10.42 19.76
N TYR A 92 -20.96 -9.20 19.40
CA TYR A 92 -21.40 -8.02 20.15
C TYR A 92 -22.93 -7.91 20.21
N UNK A 93 -23.41 -8.23 19.25
CA UNK A 93 -24.69 -8.17 19.19
C UNK A 93 -25.33 -9.13 19.97
N UNK A 94 -24.66 -10.18 20.21
CA UNK A 94 -25.16 -11.20 20.82
C UNK A 94 -25.20 -11.12 22.21
N ASP A 95 -24.18 -10.67 22.78
CA ASP A 95 -24.07 -10.43 24.22
C ASP A 95 -23.22 -9.20 24.50
N GLN A 96 -23.87 -8.07 24.55
CA GLN A 96 -23.21 -6.78 24.77
C GLN A 96 -22.49 -6.74 26.14
N ASP A 97 -23.10 -7.30 27.17
CA ASP A 97 -22.52 -7.26 28.50
C ASP A 97 -21.24 -8.10 28.61
N ALA A 98 -21.26 -9.30 28.06
CA ALA A 98 -20.04 -10.12 27.99
C ALA A 98 -18.93 -9.45 27.13
N TYR A 99 -19.34 -8.82 26.04
CA TYR A 99 -18.38 -8.12 25.16
C TYR A 99 -17.73 -6.92 25.87
N ILE A 100 -18.56 -6.13 26.56
CA ILE A 100 -18.07 -4.99 27.37
C ILE A 100 -17.17 -5.50 28.51
N GLN A 101 -17.55 -6.61 29.14
CA GLN A 101 -16.72 -7.22 30.19
C GLN A 101 -15.36 -7.67 29.64
N ALA A 102 -15.33 -8.26 28.50
CA ALA A 102 -14.08 -8.62 27.84
C ALA A 102 -13.14 -7.40 27.59
N UNK A 103 -13.52 -6.35 27.18
CA UNK A 103 -12.95 -5.32 27.02
C UNK A 103 -12.44 -4.80 28.15
N VAL A 104 -13.19 -4.80 29.40
CA VAL A 104 -12.75 -4.44 30.78
C VAL A 104 -11.63 -5.39 31.27
N SER A 105 -11.81 -6.70 31.08
CA SER A 105 -10.79 -7.70 31.44
C SER A 105 -9.46 -7.47 30.72
N LEU A 106 -9.50 -6.95 29.49
CA LEU A 106 -8.30 -6.58 28.73
C LEU A 106 -7.72 -5.21 29.15
N GLU A 107 -8.22 -4.66 30.23
CA GLU A 107 -7.73 -3.41 30.86
C GLU A 107 -7.88 -2.16 29.95
N VAL A 108 -8.81 -2.17 28.99
CA VAL A 108 -9.08 -1.00 28.13
C VAL A 108 -9.39 0.27 28.96
N PRO A 109 -10.26 0.22 30.01
CA PRO A 109 -10.51 1.44 30.81
C PRO A 109 -9.25 2.00 31.50
N GLN A 110 -8.37 1.12 31.97
CA GLN A 110 -7.12 1.51 32.61
C GLN A 110 -6.17 2.15 31.60
N ALA A 111 -6.07 1.55 30.41
CA ALA A 111 -5.27 2.09 29.31
C ALA A 111 -5.80 3.45 28.84
N MET A 112 -7.14 3.62 28.77
CA MET A 112 -7.76 4.92 28.49
C MET A 112 -7.35 5.96 29.51
N ALA A 113 -7.48 5.64 30.81
CA ALA A 113 -7.14 6.57 31.90
C ALA A 113 -5.64 6.96 31.84
N ALA A 114 -4.77 5.99 31.64
CA ALA A 114 -3.32 6.22 31.55
C ALA A 114 -2.95 7.09 30.34
N CYS A 115 -3.54 6.80 29.19
CA CYS A 115 -3.23 7.51 27.95
C CYS A 115 -3.78 8.94 27.96
N ILE A 116 -5.07 9.11 28.33
CA ILE A 116 -5.76 10.40 28.24
C ILE A 116 -5.25 11.39 29.30
N ASN A 117 -4.84 10.89 30.47
CA ASN A 117 -4.34 11.76 31.54
C ASN A 117 -2.82 11.92 31.54
N ARG A 118 -2.12 11.32 30.58
CA ARG A 118 -0.66 11.47 30.46
C ARG A 118 -0.32 12.90 30.06
N VAL A 119 0.67 13.49 30.75
CA VAL A 119 1.26 14.76 30.34
C VAL A 119 2.43 14.45 29.40
N PRO A 120 2.31 14.76 28.11
CA PRO A 120 3.36 14.37 27.16
C PRO A 120 4.64 15.20 27.37
N HIS A 121 5.78 14.52 27.23
CA HIS A 121 7.09 15.15 27.15
C HIS A 121 7.52 15.22 25.68
N TRP A 122 8.34 16.22 25.32
CA TRP A 122 8.76 16.37 23.91
C TRP A 122 9.41 15.10 23.34
N SER A 123 10.14 14.35 24.17
CA SER A 123 10.78 13.12 23.72
C SER A 123 9.80 12.00 23.38
N ASP A 124 8.57 12.04 23.91
CA ASP A 124 7.56 11.01 23.64
C ASP A 124 7.23 10.94 22.14
N ILE A 125 7.23 12.11 21.48
CA ILE A 125 7.02 12.17 20.03
C ILE A 125 8.11 11.38 19.28
N LEU A 126 9.36 11.51 19.72
CA LEU A 126 10.49 10.81 19.10
C LEU A 126 10.44 9.30 19.38
N VAL A 127 10.04 8.91 20.61
CA VAL A 127 9.85 7.51 20.98
C VAL A 127 8.75 6.86 20.12
N GLU A 128 7.63 7.57 19.93
CA GLU A 128 6.53 7.06 19.07
C GLU A 128 6.96 6.96 17.62
N ARG A 129 7.73 7.90 17.11
CA ARG A 129 8.31 7.82 15.75
C ARG A 129 9.24 6.63 15.62
N LEU A 130 10.07 6.37 16.63
CA LEU A 130 10.97 5.21 16.66
C LEU A 130 10.17 3.90 16.66
N ARG A 131 9.11 3.81 17.46
CA ARG A 131 8.22 2.66 17.53
C ARG A 131 7.51 2.43 16.19
N SER A 132 6.95 3.47 15.60
CA SER A 132 6.22 3.42 14.32
C SER A 132 7.14 3.07 13.14
N GLY A 133 8.38 3.51 13.17
CA GLY A 133 9.36 3.22 12.14
C GLY A 133 9.71 1.73 12.04
N ARG A 134 9.52 0.98 13.12
CA ARG A 134 9.75 -0.47 13.13
C ARG A 134 8.52 -1.28 12.67
N GLY A 135 7.32 -0.65 12.56
CA GLY A 135 6.09 -1.31 12.12
C GLY A 135 5.77 -1.16 10.63
N SER A 136 6.78 -1.08 9.77
CA SER A 136 6.66 -0.59 8.40
C SER A 136 6.07 -1.55 7.36
N ALA A 137 5.64 -2.75 7.75
CA ALA A 137 5.07 -3.72 6.78
C ALA A 137 3.74 -3.26 6.16
N ILE A 138 2.92 -2.53 6.92
CA ILE A 138 1.62 -2.04 6.45
C ILE A 138 1.80 -0.86 5.48
N SER A 139 2.79 0.00 5.74
CA SER A 139 3.07 1.14 4.86
C SER A 139 3.64 0.73 3.49
N GLY A 140 4.26 -0.44 3.39
CA GLY A 140 4.78 -0.95 2.11
C GLY A 140 3.70 -1.26 1.08
N MET A 141 2.59 -1.87 1.51
CA MET A 141 1.47 -2.21 0.61
C MET A 141 0.71 -0.95 0.14
N LYS A 142 0.49 0.01 1.04
CA LYS A 142 -0.18 1.28 0.69
C LYS A 142 0.66 2.09 -0.32
N ARG A 143 1.99 2.09 -0.16
CA ARG A 143 2.88 2.84 -1.06
C ARG A 143 2.94 2.24 -2.47
N GLY A 144 2.85 0.91 -2.58
CA GLY A 144 2.74 0.24 -3.88
C GLY A 144 1.49 0.68 -4.63
N ARG A 145 0.35 0.69 -3.94
CA ARG A 145 -0.93 1.15 -4.53
C ARG A 145 -0.88 2.60 -4.97
N THR A 146 -0.23 3.48 -4.20
CA THR A 146 -0.10 4.90 -4.57
C THR A 146 0.59 5.06 -5.93
N VAL A 147 1.63 4.25 -6.21
CA VAL A 147 2.33 4.28 -7.51
C VAL A 147 1.43 3.73 -8.62
N GLU A 148 0.73 2.61 -8.38
CA GLU A 148 -0.23 2.04 -9.33
C GLU A 148 -1.35 3.04 -9.65
N ASP A 149 -1.97 3.64 -8.61
CA ASP A 149 -3.05 4.61 -8.76
C ASP A 149 -2.59 5.83 -9.57
N PHE A 150 -1.35 6.27 -9.36
CA PHE A 150 -0.73 7.37 -10.10
C PHE A 150 -0.60 7.03 -11.59
N VAL A 151 -0.07 5.85 -11.91
CA VAL A 151 0.07 5.37 -13.30
C VAL A 151 -1.33 5.19 -13.92
N GLU A 152 -2.28 4.61 -13.18
CA GLU A 152 -3.65 4.42 -13.68
C GLU A 152 -4.31 5.75 -14.05
N ALA A 153 -4.09 6.80 -13.27
CA ALA A 153 -4.64 8.13 -13.57
C ALA A 153 -4.13 8.65 -14.92
N ILE A 154 -2.88 8.37 -15.28
CA ILE A 154 -2.31 8.75 -16.58
C ILE A 154 -2.90 7.88 -17.70
N VAL A 155 -2.91 6.54 -17.51
CA VAL A 155 -3.43 5.58 -18.50
C VAL A 155 -4.89 5.90 -18.83
N LYS A 156 -5.72 6.15 -17.81
CA LYS A 156 -7.16 6.44 -17.94
C LYS A 156 -7.44 7.71 -18.76
N ARG A 157 -6.53 8.70 -18.72
CA ARG A 157 -6.69 9.91 -19.53
C ARG A 157 -6.39 9.69 -21.02
N ILE A 158 -5.61 8.65 -21.33
CA ILE A 158 -5.07 8.43 -22.68
C ILE A 158 -5.82 7.34 -23.42
N PHE A 159 -6.15 6.24 -22.74
CA PHE A 159 -6.73 5.03 -23.35
C PHE A 159 -8.17 4.79 -22.87
N THR A 160 -9.04 4.42 -23.80
CA THR A 160 -10.43 4.08 -23.49
C THR A 160 -10.58 2.64 -23.01
N SER A 161 -9.62 1.77 -23.34
CA SER A 161 -9.65 0.34 -22.99
C SER A 161 -8.31 -0.11 -22.42
N TYR A 162 -8.35 -0.73 -21.24
CA TYR A 162 -7.20 -1.34 -20.58
C TYR A 162 -7.68 -2.28 -19.46
N ASP A 163 -6.87 -3.27 -19.12
CA ASP A 163 -7.09 -4.14 -17.97
C ASP A 163 -6.05 -3.84 -16.89
N VAL A 164 -6.47 -3.93 -15.61
CA VAL A 164 -5.60 -3.70 -14.45
C VAL A 164 -5.41 -4.98 -13.65
N ARG A 165 -4.22 -5.15 -13.08
CA ARG A 165 -3.85 -6.27 -12.18
C ARG A 165 -4.32 -7.62 -12.75
N CYS A 166 -3.89 -7.93 -13.96
CA CYS A 166 -4.40 -9.06 -14.71
C CYS A 166 -3.31 -10.04 -15.14
N ASP A 167 -3.73 -11.26 -15.47
CA ASP A 167 -2.89 -12.23 -16.20
C ASP A 167 -3.09 -11.98 -17.67
N PHE A 168 -2.07 -11.53 -18.38
CA PHE A 168 -2.15 -11.30 -19.81
C PHE A 168 -1.76 -12.56 -20.60
N SER A 169 -2.30 -12.67 -21.81
CA SER A 169 -1.99 -13.75 -22.76
C SER A 169 -0.82 -13.34 -23.66
N GLY A 170 0.22 -14.12 -23.64
CA GLY A 170 1.45 -13.87 -24.38
C GLY A 170 1.76 -14.88 -25.48
N ILE A 171 3.04 -15.04 -25.77
CA ILE A 171 3.52 -15.91 -26.84
C ILE A 171 3.24 -17.39 -26.49
N SER A 172 2.75 -18.16 -27.48
CA SER A 172 2.47 -19.60 -27.33
C SER A 172 1.57 -19.96 -26.14
N GLY A 173 0.64 -19.04 -25.77
CA GLY A 173 -0.27 -19.25 -24.65
C GLY A 173 0.33 -19.07 -23.27
N LYS A 174 1.58 -18.62 -23.17
CA LYS A 174 2.20 -18.27 -21.89
C LYS A 174 1.43 -17.13 -21.23
N LYS A 175 1.34 -17.16 -19.91
CA LYS A 175 0.68 -16.09 -19.12
C LYS A 175 1.65 -15.53 -18.10
N ALA A 176 1.53 -14.24 -17.83
CA ALA A 176 2.23 -13.58 -16.76
C ALA A 176 1.35 -12.47 -16.20
N LYS A 177 1.56 -12.12 -14.93
CA LYS A 177 0.85 -11.03 -14.29
C LYS A 177 1.45 -9.71 -14.70
N CYS A 178 0.61 -8.67 -14.78
CA CYS A 178 1.06 -7.29 -14.96
C CYS A 178 0.07 -6.33 -14.30
N ASP A 179 0.53 -5.11 -14.05
CA ASP A 179 -0.34 -4.09 -13.45
C ASP A 179 -1.30 -3.50 -14.49
N PHE A 180 -0.84 -3.27 -15.73
CA PHE A 180 -1.69 -2.71 -16.80
C PHE A 180 -1.42 -3.43 -18.12
N ALA A 181 -2.49 -3.81 -18.81
CA ALA A 181 -2.46 -4.40 -20.16
C ALA A 181 -3.35 -3.56 -21.08
N ILE A 182 -2.79 -2.99 -22.14
CA ILE A 182 -3.48 -2.06 -23.06
C ILE A 182 -3.42 -2.63 -24.46
N PRO A 183 -4.49 -2.74 -25.23
CA PRO A 183 -5.88 -2.37 -24.86
C PRO A 183 -6.59 -3.43 -24.02
N SER A 184 -6.06 -4.66 -23.91
CA SER A 184 -6.66 -5.71 -23.10
C SER A 184 -5.62 -6.77 -22.73
N ARG A 185 -5.93 -7.58 -21.74
CA ARG A 185 -5.10 -8.72 -21.31
C ARG A 185 -5.02 -9.84 -22.32
N ASP A 186 -5.98 -9.93 -23.24
CA ASP A 186 -6.00 -11.02 -24.24
C ASP A 186 -4.99 -10.78 -25.37
N LEU A 187 -4.77 -9.52 -25.75
CA LEU A 187 -3.82 -9.15 -26.78
C LEU A 187 -3.18 -7.79 -26.47
N PRO A 188 -2.35 -7.72 -25.43
CA PRO A 188 -1.76 -6.44 -25.05
C PRO A 188 -0.73 -5.95 -26.06
N LYS A 189 -0.82 -4.69 -26.41
CA LYS A 189 0.18 -3.98 -27.21
C LYS A 189 1.14 -3.22 -26.33
N ILE A 190 0.68 -2.79 -25.15
CA ILE A 190 1.51 -2.13 -24.14
C ILE A 190 1.23 -2.83 -22.79
N ILE A 191 2.29 -3.17 -22.09
CA ILE A 191 2.25 -3.65 -20.71
C ILE A 191 3.00 -2.64 -19.85
N ILE A 192 2.41 -2.25 -18.73
CA ILE A 192 3.11 -1.42 -17.74
C ILE A 192 3.15 -2.20 -16.41
N GLU A 193 4.34 -2.34 -15.88
CA GLU A 193 4.57 -2.86 -14.53
C GLU A 193 4.95 -1.67 -13.63
N SER A 194 4.35 -1.58 -12.45
CA SER A 194 4.58 -0.45 -11.55
C SER A 194 5.02 -0.94 -10.16
N LYS A 195 6.12 -0.42 -9.65
CA LYS A 195 6.66 -0.84 -8.34
C LYS A 195 7.16 0.36 -7.54
N GLY A 196 6.52 0.60 -6.40
CA GLY A 196 6.97 1.62 -5.45
C GLY A 196 7.74 1.01 -4.28
N TYR A 197 8.96 1.48 -4.04
CA TYR A 197 9.82 0.96 -2.98
C TYR A 197 10.13 2.02 -1.93
N ALA A 198 9.60 1.78 -0.74
CA ALA A 198 9.85 2.67 0.40
C ALA A 198 10.38 1.93 1.63
N ALA A 199 10.61 0.61 1.51
CA ALA A 199 11.12 -0.22 2.60
C ALA A 199 12.16 -1.21 2.07
N THR A 200 13.08 -1.60 2.92
CA THR A 200 14.08 -2.64 2.65
C THR A 200 13.51 -4.00 3.07
N GLY A 201 13.80 -5.05 2.32
CA GLY A 201 13.38 -6.40 2.67
C GLY A 201 13.15 -7.32 1.48
N SER A 202 12.70 -8.53 1.75
CA SER A 202 12.53 -9.62 0.79
C SER A 202 11.59 -9.30 -0.38
N LYS A 203 10.66 -8.37 -0.20
CA LYS A 203 9.70 -7.99 -1.26
C LYS A 203 10.35 -7.29 -2.46
N MET A 204 11.58 -6.78 -2.32
CA MET A 204 12.28 -6.17 -3.44
C MET A 204 12.91 -7.21 -4.40
N THR A 205 13.12 -8.43 -3.94
CA THR A 205 13.64 -9.52 -4.79
C THR A 205 12.62 -10.00 -5.81
N ASP A 206 11.35 -9.78 -5.55
CA ASP A 206 10.27 -10.30 -6.40
C ASP A 206 10.18 -9.59 -7.75
N ILE A 207 10.63 -8.31 -7.84
CA ILE A 207 10.51 -7.55 -9.10
C ILE A 207 11.32 -8.20 -10.24
N MET A 208 12.50 -8.74 -9.93
CA MET A 208 13.32 -9.37 -10.98
C MET A 208 12.60 -10.58 -11.58
N GLY A 209 12.04 -11.43 -10.70
CA GLY A 209 11.26 -12.60 -11.13
C GLY A 209 10.00 -12.21 -11.88
N ASP A 210 9.31 -11.15 -11.47
CA ASP A 210 8.10 -10.68 -12.16
C ASP A 210 8.45 -10.13 -13.55
N LEU A 211 9.50 -9.30 -13.66
CA LEU A 211 9.95 -8.76 -14.96
C LEU A 211 10.39 -9.89 -15.90
N GLU A 212 11.15 -10.88 -15.40
CA GLU A 212 11.59 -12.02 -16.20
C GLU A 212 10.40 -12.84 -16.74
N LYS A 213 9.36 -13.05 -15.91
CA LYS A 213 8.13 -13.71 -16.35
C LYS A 213 7.43 -12.92 -17.45
N ILE A 214 7.31 -11.60 -17.26
CA ILE A 214 6.67 -10.73 -18.26
C ILE A 214 7.48 -10.76 -19.58
N MET A 215 8.81 -10.57 -19.50
CA MET A 215 9.69 -10.57 -20.68
C MET A 215 9.63 -11.90 -21.45
N THR A 216 9.53 -13.02 -20.72
CA THR A 216 9.44 -14.36 -21.31
C THR A 216 8.07 -14.63 -21.93
N ALA A 217 7.01 -14.08 -21.36
CA ALA A 217 5.64 -14.33 -21.80
C ALA A 217 5.21 -13.38 -22.92
N LYS A 218 5.61 -12.09 -22.86
CA LYS A 218 5.10 -11.08 -23.79
C LYS A 218 5.45 -11.40 -25.25
N ARG A 219 4.59 -10.97 -26.17
CA ARG A 219 4.83 -11.08 -27.60
C ARG A 219 5.94 -10.07 -28.02
N HIS A 220 6.57 -10.34 -29.16
CA HIS A 220 7.63 -9.46 -29.70
C HIS A 220 7.09 -8.06 -30.06
N ASP A 221 5.80 -7.99 -30.43
CA ASP A 221 5.10 -6.75 -30.77
C ASP A 221 4.44 -6.06 -29.56
N THR A 222 4.70 -6.53 -28.33
CA THR A 222 4.19 -5.92 -27.09
C THR A 222 5.30 -5.08 -26.46
N THR A 223 5.03 -3.80 -26.25
CA THR A 223 5.92 -2.87 -25.55
C THR A 223 5.81 -3.05 -24.05
N LEU A 224 6.92 -3.23 -23.34
CA LEU A 224 6.97 -3.29 -21.89
C LEU A 224 7.56 -2.00 -21.33
N LEU A 225 6.82 -1.34 -20.47
CA LEU A 225 7.24 -0.15 -19.73
C LEU A 225 7.32 -0.48 -18.24
N LEU A 226 8.30 0.08 -17.54
CA LEU A 226 8.42 -0.07 -16.10
C LEU A 226 8.31 1.30 -15.43
N PHE A 227 7.40 1.43 -14.48
CA PHE A 227 7.30 2.61 -13.64
C PHE A 227 7.76 2.23 -12.22
N THR A 228 8.79 2.88 -11.71
CA THR A 228 9.29 2.58 -10.36
C THR A 228 9.79 3.84 -9.67
N ASP A 229 9.61 3.92 -8.35
CA ASP A 229 10.15 5.02 -7.56
C ASP A 229 10.40 4.58 -6.11
N GLY A 230 11.06 5.43 -5.36
CA GLY A 230 11.35 5.22 -3.96
C GLY A 230 12.85 5.19 -3.67
N LEU A 231 13.26 5.86 -2.58
CA LEU A 231 14.67 6.03 -2.21
C LEU A 231 15.37 4.71 -1.84
N SER A 232 14.62 3.62 -1.62
CA SER A 232 15.21 2.31 -1.31
C SER A 232 16.08 1.78 -2.46
N TRP A 233 15.89 2.26 -3.70
CA TRP A 233 16.76 1.92 -4.82
C TRP A 233 18.22 2.36 -4.60
N ASN A 234 18.45 3.40 -3.80
CA ASN A 234 19.82 3.82 -3.44
C ASN A 234 20.61 2.72 -2.71
N GLN A 235 19.90 1.81 -2.02
CA GLN A 235 20.50 0.67 -1.34
C GLN A 235 20.56 -0.58 -2.21
N ARG A 236 19.89 -0.58 -3.36
CA ARG A 236 19.75 -1.74 -4.25
C ARG A 236 20.21 -1.38 -5.69
N GLN A 237 21.29 -0.62 -5.79
CA GLN A 237 21.81 -0.13 -7.09
C GLN A 237 22.18 -1.28 -8.03
N SER A 238 22.65 -2.41 -7.49
CA SER A 238 22.98 -3.59 -8.30
C SER A 238 21.76 -4.19 -9.01
N ASP A 239 20.60 -4.19 -8.34
CA ASP A 239 19.36 -4.70 -8.94
C ASP A 239 18.79 -3.69 -9.95
N LEU A 240 18.83 -2.40 -9.61
CA LEU A 240 18.44 -1.34 -10.55
C LEU A 240 19.31 -1.37 -11.81
N ALA A 241 20.60 -1.59 -11.65
CA ALA A 241 21.53 -1.69 -12.80
C ALA A 241 21.18 -2.87 -13.72
N LYS A 242 20.73 -4.01 -13.15
CA LYS A 242 20.25 -5.15 -13.96
C LYS A 242 19.00 -4.78 -14.75
N ILE A 243 18.07 -4.06 -14.12
CA ILE A 243 16.82 -3.63 -14.79
C ILE A 243 17.18 -2.66 -15.95
N ILE A 244 18.09 -1.73 -15.70
CA ILE A 244 18.59 -0.79 -16.74
C ILE A 244 19.24 -1.58 -17.88
N LYS A 245 19.98 -2.66 -17.57
CA LYS A 245 20.54 -3.54 -18.59
C LYS A 245 19.41 -4.15 -19.46
N PHE A 246 18.33 -4.64 -18.85
CA PHE A 246 17.17 -5.12 -19.62
C PHE A 246 16.58 -4.02 -20.52
N GLN A 247 16.57 -2.77 -20.04
CA GLN A 247 16.11 -1.65 -20.85
C GLN A 247 17.06 -1.38 -22.03
N ASN A 248 18.35 -1.36 -21.78
CA ASN A 248 19.36 -1.10 -22.82
C ASN A 248 19.42 -2.24 -23.87
N GLU A 249 19.06 -3.46 -23.46
CA GLU A 249 18.97 -4.62 -24.37
C GLU A 249 17.63 -4.69 -25.11
N GLY A 250 16.67 -3.80 -24.80
CA GLY A 250 15.39 -3.70 -25.49
C GLY A 250 14.29 -4.62 -24.97
N TYR A 251 14.49 -5.30 -23.83
CA TYR A 251 13.42 -6.09 -23.19
C TYR A 251 12.39 -5.19 -22.53
N ILE A 252 12.85 -4.07 -21.95
CA ILE A 252 12.01 -3.01 -21.40
C ILE A 252 12.25 -1.77 -22.27
N GLU A 253 11.18 -1.13 -22.74
CA GLU A 253 11.31 0.01 -23.64
C GLU A 253 11.81 1.25 -22.90
N ARG A 254 11.28 1.51 -21.71
CA ARG A 254 11.70 2.63 -20.86
C ARG A 254 11.31 2.42 -19.40
N ILE A 255 12.14 2.97 -18.51
CA ILE A 255 11.92 3.02 -17.05
C ILE A 255 11.54 4.46 -16.70
N TYR A 256 10.48 4.61 -15.89
CA TYR A 256 9.98 5.92 -15.46
C TYR A 256 9.98 6.02 -13.94
N THR A 257 10.14 7.24 -13.45
CA THR A 257 9.96 7.61 -12.04
C THR A 257 8.87 8.69 -11.95
N LEU A 258 8.47 9.06 -10.74
CA LEU A 258 7.47 10.14 -10.54
C LEU A 258 7.89 11.46 -11.19
N LYS A 259 9.18 11.77 -11.18
CA LYS A 259 9.72 12.97 -11.85
C LYS A 259 9.61 12.91 -13.39
N MET A 260 9.43 11.71 -13.93
CA MET A 260 9.30 11.47 -15.37
C MET A 260 7.85 11.28 -15.82
N ALA A 261 6.89 11.75 -15.03
CA ALA A 261 5.47 11.59 -15.31
C ALA A 261 5.05 12.21 -16.66
N GLU A 262 5.54 13.40 -16.96
CA GLU A 262 5.26 14.06 -18.23
C GLU A 262 5.81 13.25 -19.41
N GLN A 263 7.02 12.71 -19.26
CA GLN A 263 7.64 11.85 -20.28
C GLN A 263 6.84 10.56 -20.48
N LEU A 264 6.33 9.94 -19.39
CA LEU A 264 5.46 8.76 -19.52
C LEU A 264 4.20 9.12 -20.31
N GLU A 265 3.56 10.26 -20.01
CA GLU A 265 2.34 10.69 -20.69
C GLU A 265 2.59 10.93 -22.18
N GLU A 266 3.69 11.60 -22.55
CA GLU A 266 4.09 11.85 -23.94
C GLU A 266 4.37 10.54 -24.69
N ASP A 267 5.13 9.64 -24.07
CA ASP A 267 5.46 8.36 -24.66
C ASP A 267 4.23 7.47 -24.86
N LEU A 268 3.28 7.47 -23.91
CA LEU A 268 2.02 6.74 -24.06
C LEU A 268 1.17 7.31 -25.20
N LYS A 269 1.11 8.64 -25.36
CA LYS A 269 0.41 9.28 -26.48
C LYS A 269 1.05 8.91 -27.82
N SER A 270 2.38 8.88 -27.85
CA SER A 270 3.14 8.48 -29.04
C SER A 270 2.84 7.00 -29.40
N LEU A 271 2.91 6.11 -28.41
CA LEU A 271 2.60 4.68 -28.59
C LEU A 271 1.15 4.46 -29.03
N LYS A 272 0.21 5.22 -28.46
CA LYS A 272 -1.20 5.18 -28.87
C LYS A 272 -1.32 5.43 -30.37
N ALA A 273 -0.69 6.48 -30.86
CA ALA A 273 -0.72 6.85 -32.28
C ALA A 273 -0.01 5.81 -33.15
N GLU A 274 1.19 5.36 -32.75
CA GLU A 274 2.00 4.40 -33.51
C GLU A 274 1.30 3.04 -33.63
N LEU A 275 0.58 2.61 -32.59
CA LEU A 275 -0.05 1.29 -32.53
C LEU A 275 -1.54 1.32 -32.94
N GLY A 276 -2.08 2.51 -33.29
CA GLY A 276 -3.46 2.67 -33.71
C GLY A 276 -4.48 2.30 -32.62
N LEU A 277 -4.17 2.64 -31.34
CA LEU A 277 -5.03 2.34 -30.20
C LEU A 277 -6.06 3.46 -29.95
N GLU A 278 -7.20 3.14 -29.27
CA GLU A 278 -8.26 4.10 -28.92
C GLU A 278 -8.13 4.68 -27.52
#